data_86cc3a9d4a6cdb92b7c33af2cce9bdb1
#
_entry.id   86cc3a9d4a6cdb92b7c33af2cce9bdb1
#
_cell.length_a   1.000
_cell.length_b   1.000
_cell.length_c   1.000
_cell.angle_alpha   90.00
_cell.angle_beta   90.00
_cell.angle_gamma   90.00
#
_symmetry.space_group_name_H-M   'P 1'
#
loop_
_entity.id
_entity.type
_entity.pdbx_description
1 polymer ?
#
loop_
_entity_poly.entity_id
_entity_poly.type
_entity_poly.pdbx_seq_one_letter_code
_entity_poly.pdbx_strand_id
1 'polypeptide(L)'
;MPFDARLWLHVLLLLATLVSTSAAGARIAYNFHHNLPAFRLEADLLAIFEPIQHPQLLLDGLPFALVLLLILGTHEFGHYYFCVHYGLNASLPYFLPAPSFIGTFGAFIRIRSIIYSRSDLFDVGVAGPMAGFAVLVPCLLVGLWHSRVIPGIAERGDMIFGQPLFLLACQSLIFPHIPSADIALHPVARAAWVGLFATALNLLPIGQLDGGHILYAWFGERYQRRSWIFLAMLIPLGFFWWPWLVWAAILFWLGRKHPYIHDEEGLDRRRQRWAIAAVILFIICFMPAPFRYSE
;
A
#
# COMPACT_ATOMS: atom_id res chain seq x y z
N MET A 1 -15.59 -3.53 25.98
CA MET A 1 -14.91 -2.61 25.06
C MET A 1 -15.75 -1.35 25.00
N PRO A 2 -15.25 -0.15 25.29
CA PRO A 2 -16.01 1.07 25.01
C PRO A 2 -16.13 1.20 23.50
N PHE A 3 -17.35 1.20 22.98
CA PHE A 3 -17.63 1.60 21.60
C PHE A 3 -16.90 2.93 21.34
N ASP A 4 -16.16 3.01 20.26
CA ASP A 4 -15.43 4.22 19.93
C ASP A 4 -16.46 5.34 19.80
N ALA A 5 -16.44 6.31 20.72
CA ALA A 5 -17.43 7.40 20.81
C ALA A 5 -17.51 8.23 19.50
N ARG A 6 -16.67 7.90 18.51
CA ARG A 6 -16.57 8.56 17.21
C ARG A 6 -16.80 7.60 16.02
N LEU A 7 -17.61 6.54 16.19
CA LEU A 7 -17.92 5.61 15.09
C LEU A 7 -18.39 6.35 13.82
N TRP A 8 -19.14 7.42 13.99
CA TRP A 8 -19.58 8.27 12.87
C TRP A 8 -18.42 8.83 12.03
N LEU A 9 -17.27 9.13 12.68
CA LEU A 9 -16.09 9.67 11.98
C LEU A 9 -15.44 8.59 11.11
N HIS A 10 -15.34 7.33 11.60
CA HIS A 10 -14.81 6.20 10.80
C HIS A 10 -15.70 5.94 9.59
N VAL A 11 -17.02 5.96 9.78
CA VAL A 11 -17.99 5.78 8.69
C VAL A 11 -17.90 6.93 7.68
N LEU A 12 -17.86 8.18 8.16
CA LEU A 12 -17.73 9.35 7.30
C LEU A 12 -16.45 9.31 6.45
N LEU A 13 -15.31 9.00 7.07
CA LEU A 13 -14.03 8.90 6.37
C LEU A 13 -14.02 7.75 5.37
N LEU A 14 -14.60 6.59 5.72
CA LEU A 14 -14.74 5.46 4.80
C LEU A 14 -15.59 5.86 3.58
N LEU A 15 -16.74 6.49 3.79
CA LEU A 15 -17.61 6.95 2.69
C LEU A 15 -16.93 8.02 1.83
N ALA A 16 -16.26 8.99 2.46
CA ALA A 16 -15.49 10.01 1.73
C ALA A 16 -14.36 9.37 0.91
N THR A 17 -13.67 8.36 1.47
CA THR A 17 -12.61 7.63 0.75
C THR A 17 -13.20 6.76 -0.36
N LEU A 18 -14.37 6.15 -0.16
CA LEU A 18 -15.06 5.42 -1.22
C LEU A 18 -15.38 6.35 -2.39
N VAL A 19 -15.89 7.55 -2.13
CA VAL A 19 -16.19 8.53 -3.19
C VAL A 19 -14.91 8.99 -3.90
N SER A 20 -13.86 9.36 -3.16
CA SER A 20 -12.62 9.85 -3.78
C SER A 20 -11.88 8.75 -4.56
N THR A 21 -11.86 7.51 -4.06
CA THR A 21 -11.28 6.36 -4.79
C THR A 21 -12.14 5.95 -5.98
N SER A 22 -13.48 6.06 -5.89
CA SER A 22 -14.35 5.83 -7.05
C SER A 22 -14.14 6.88 -8.13
N ALA A 23 -13.92 8.15 -7.76
CA ALA A 23 -13.61 9.20 -8.72
C ALA A 23 -12.30 8.93 -9.48
N ALA A 24 -11.22 8.54 -8.76
CA ALA A 24 -9.98 8.11 -9.36
C ALA A 24 -10.16 6.85 -10.22
N GLY A 25 -10.91 5.87 -9.72
CA GLY A 25 -11.24 4.63 -10.40
C GLY A 25 -12.04 4.83 -11.69
N ALA A 26 -12.95 5.80 -11.72
CA ALA A 26 -13.73 6.16 -12.91
C ALA A 26 -12.81 6.56 -14.07
N ARG A 27 -11.77 7.35 -13.78
CA ARG A 27 -10.78 7.74 -14.79
C ARG A 27 -9.95 6.57 -15.26
N ILE A 28 -9.51 5.71 -14.33
CA ILE A 28 -8.78 4.47 -14.65
C ILE A 28 -9.64 3.55 -15.53
N ALA A 29 -10.92 3.40 -15.21
CA ALA A 29 -11.88 2.59 -15.99
C ALA A 29 -12.10 3.20 -17.38
N TYR A 30 -12.29 4.50 -17.48
CA TYR A 30 -12.42 5.21 -18.75
C TYR A 30 -11.21 4.96 -19.66
N ASN A 31 -9.98 5.16 -19.13
CA ASN A 31 -8.76 4.94 -19.91
C ASN A 31 -8.65 3.48 -20.37
N PHE A 32 -8.98 2.51 -19.49
CA PHE A 32 -8.98 1.10 -19.84
C PHE A 32 -9.98 0.75 -20.95
N HIS A 33 -11.22 1.24 -20.86
CA HIS A 33 -12.27 0.94 -21.86
C HIS A 33 -12.00 1.56 -23.24
N HIS A 34 -11.32 2.71 -23.25
CA HIS A 34 -10.97 3.41 -24.48
C HIS A 34 -9.57 3.07 -25.03
N ASN A 35 -8.90 2.05 -24.45
CA ASN A 35 -7.54 1.62 -24.81
C ASN A 35 -6.53 2.79 -24.75
N LEU A 36 -6.68 3.65 -23.76
CA LEU A 36 -5.79 4.76 -23.46
C LEU A 36 -4.73 4.32 -22.43
N PRO A 37 -3.57 5.01 -22.38
CA PRO A 37 -2.54 4.72 -21.39
C PRO A 37 -3.06 4.92 -19.95
N ALA A 38 -2.37 4.32 -19.01
CA ALA A 38 -2.81 4.28 -17.61
C ALA A 38 -2.99 5.66 -16.97
N PHE A 39 -2.19 6.65 -17.39
CA PHE A 39 -2.28 8.03 -16.90
C PHE A 39 -1.74 9.02 -17.94
N ARG A 40 -2.47 10.11 -18.14
CA ARG A 40 -2.13 11.27 -18.98
C ARG A 40 -2.28 12.53 -18.13
N LEU A 41 -1.16 13.20 -17.86
CA LEU A 41 -1.07 14.23 -16.81
C LEU A 41 -2.13 15.35 -16.99
N GLU A 42 -2.18 15.98 -18.15
CA GLU A 42 -3.12 17.09 -18.39
C GLU A 42 -4.59 16.64 -18.39
N ALA A 43 -4.89 15.54 -19.09
CA ALA A 43 -6.27 15.07 -19.23
C ALA A 43 -6.82 14.44 -17.94
N ASP A 44 -5.98 13.71 -17.17
CA ASP A 44 -6.47 12.89 -16.09
C ASP A 44 -6.49 13.61 -14.74
N LEU A 45 -5.63 14.65 -14.54
CA LEU A 45 -5.66 15.44 -13.30
C LEU A 45 -6.97 16.23 -13.13
N LEU A 46 -7.46 16.85 -14.20
CA LEU A 46 -8.70 17.62 -14.16
C LEU A 46 -9.94 16.71 -14.16
N ALA A 47 -9.86 15.58 -14.85
CA ALA A 47 -10.96 14.62 -14.96
C ALA A 47 -11.32 13.90 -13.64
N ILE A 48 -10.45 13.94 -12.62
CA ILE A 48 -10.79 13.46 -11.27
C ILE A 48 -12.01 14.21 -10.68
N PHE A 49 -12.26 15.44 -11.12
CA PHE A 49 -13.38 16.25 -10.66
C PHE A 49 -14.65 16.13 -11.53
N GLU A 50 -14.59 15.46 -12.70
CA GLU A 50 -15.76 15.22 -13.56
C GLU A 50 -16.94 14.54 -12.83
N PRO A 51 -16.75 13.60 -11.87
CA PRO A 51 -17.86 13.00 -11.14
C PRO A 51 -18.66 13.98 -10.28
N ILE A 52 -18.17 15.19 -10.01
CA ILE A 52 -18.94 16.25 -9.34
C ILE A 52 -20.11 16.68 -10.22
N GLN A 53 -19.90 16.77 -11.54
CA GLN A 53 -20.92 17.15 -12.52
C GLN A 53 -21.70 15.93 -13.04
N HIS A 54 -21.07 14.75 -13.06
CA HIS A 54 -21.61 13.50 -13.58
C HIS A 54 -21.46 12.35 -12.56
N PRO A 55 -22.27 12.34 -11.46
CA PRO A 55 -22.13 11.36 -10.37
C PRO A 55 -22.22 9.89 -10.79
N GLN A 56 -22.89 9.60 -11.92
CA GLN A 56 -22.97 8.26 -12.49
C GLN A 56 -21.60 7.65 -12.80
N LEU A 57 -20.59 8.47 -13.09
CA LEU A 57 -19.22 8.00 -13.35
C LEU A 57 -18.60 7.30 -12.14
N LEU A 58 -19.06 7.62 -10.92
CA LEU A 58 -18.58 6.93 -9.71
C LEU A 58 -18.84 5.43 -9.75
N LEU A 59 -19.91 4.98 -10.45
CA LEU A 59 -20.22 3.56 -10.59
C LEU A 59 -19.15 2.82 -11.40
N ASP A 60 -18.61 3.45 -12.43
CA ASP A 60 -17.54 2.87 -13.26
C ASP A 60 -16.23 2.72 -12.46
N GLY A 61 -16.04 3.57 -11.46
CA GLY A 61 -14.89 3.53 -10.57
C GLY A 61 -14.98 2.52 -9.42
N LEU A 62 -16.18 2.00 -9.13
CA LEU A 62 -16.39 1.09 -7.99
C LEU A 62 -15.49 -0.16 -8.00
N PRO A 63 -15.24 -0.84 -9.14
CA PRO A 63 -14.37 -2.02 -9.14
C PRO A 63 -12.95 -1.72 -8.61
N PHE A 64 -12.39 -0.56 -8.97
CA PHE A 64 -11.12 -0.10 -8.43
C PHE A 64 -11.23 0.23 -6.94
N ALA A 65 -12.23 1.05 -6.56
CA ALA A 65 -12.41 1.55 -5.21
C ALA A 65 -12.65 0.43 -4.19
N LEU A 66 -13.57 -0.49 -4.50
CA LEU A 66 -13.91 -1.59 -3.60
C LEU A 66 -12.72 -2.53 -3.37
N VAL A 67 -11.97 -2.86 -4.42
CA VAL A 67 -10.77 -3.70 -4.30
C VAL A 67 -9.68 -3.01 -3.50
N LEU A 68 -9.44 -1.73 -3.77
CA LEU A 68 -8.43 -0.96 -3.02
C LEU A 68 -8.79 -0.86 -1.54
N LEU A 69 -10.05 -0.49 -1.22
CA LEU A 69 -10.52 -0.40 0.16
C LEU A 69 -10.56 -1.76 0.86
N LEU A 70 -10.85 -2.84 0.15
CA LEU A 70 -10.80 -4.20 0.68
C LEU A 70 -9.37 -4.58 1.08
N ILE A 71 -8.38 -4.31 0.21
CA ILE A 71 -6.97 -4.59 0.49
C ILE A 71 -6.48 -3.77 1.69
N LEU A 72 -6.70 -2.45 1.68
CA LEU A 72 -6.30 -1.56 2.76
C LEU A 72 -7.04 -1.89 4.06
N GLY A 73 -8.36 -2.13 3.98
CA GLY A 73 -9.17 -2.52 5.13
C GLY A 73 -8.70 -3.82 5.76
N THR A 74 -8.43 -4.84 4.96
CA THR A 74 -7.94 -6.13 5.47
C THR A 74 -6.56 -6.00 6.10
N HIS A 75 -5.68 -5.15 5.55
CA HIS A 75 -4.40 -4.80 6.14
C HIS A 75 -4.60 -4.21 7.55
N GLU A 76 -5.39 -3.16 7.70
CA GLU A 76 -5.64 -2.52 8.99
C GLU A 76 -6.37 -3.45 9.98
N PHE A 77 -7.30 -4.27 9.50
CA PHE A 77 -7.96 -5.28 10.32
C PHE A 77 -7.01 -6.37 10.81
N GLY A 78 -5.96 -6.71 10.06
CA GLY A 78 -4.89 -7.59 10.51
C GLY A 78 -4.22 -7.06 11.78
N HIS A 79 -3.80 -5.80 11.78
CA HIS A 79 -3.24 -5.12 12.96
C HIS A 79 -4.25 -5.05 14.10
N TYR A 80 -5.48 -4.61 13.80
CA TYR A 80 -6.56 -4.48 14.79
C TYR A 80 -6.87 -5.80 15.47
N TYR A 81 -6.93 -6.90 14.74
CA TYR A 81 -7.20 -8.24 15.28
C TYR A 81 -6.19 -8.63 16.36
N PHE A 82 -4.89 -8.47 16.10
CA PHE A 82 -3.86 -8.78 17.09
C PHE A 82 -3.83 -7.78 18.23
N CYS A 83 -4.13 -6.50 18.00
CA CYS A 83 -4.32 -5.56 19.10
C CYS A 83 -5.42 -6.02 20.06
N VAL A 84 -6.58 -6.42 19.53
CA VAL A 84 -7.69 -6.93 20.35
C VAL A 84 -7.31 -8.25 21.04
N HIS A 85 -6.63 -9.14 20.34
CA HIS A 85 -6.18 -10.43 20.88
C HIS A 85 -5.26 -10.26 22.09
N TYR A 86 -4.37 -9.27 22.07
CA TYR A 86 -3.46 -8.94 23.18
C TYR A 86 -4.05 -7.94 24.19
N GLY A 87 -5.35 -7.62 24.10
CA GLY A 87 -6.01 -6.68 25.00
C GLY A 87 -5.53 -5.22 24.84
N LEU A 88 -4.89 -4.88 23.73
CA LEU A 88 -4.44 -3.53 23.43
C LEU A 88 -5.61 -2.67 22.98
N ASN A 89 -5.65 -1.42 23.44
CA ASN A 89 -6.65 -0.46 23.00
C ASN A 89 -6.24 0.13 21.64
N ALA A 90 -6.95 -0.27 20.59
CA ALA A 90 -6.78 0.25 19.24
C ALA A 90 -8.10 0.81 18.71
N SER A 91 -8.01 1.81 17.82
CA SER A 91 -9.16 2.33 17.10
C SER A 91 -9.57 1.41 15.95
N LEU A 92 -10.79 1.56 15.46
CA LEU A 92 -11.15 1.08 14.12
C LEU A 92 -10.28 1.77 13.05
N PRO A 93 -10.16 1.20 11.84
CA PRO A 93 -9.43 1.82 10.75
C PRO A 93 -9.95 3.22 10.39
N TYR A 94 -9.04 4.17 10.22
CA TYR A 94 -9.29 5.47 9.61
C TYR A 94 -8.85 5.41 8.16
N PHE A 95 -9.77 5.60 7.23
CA PHE A 95 -9.47 5.75 5.81
C PHE A 95 -9.27 7.23 5.48
N LEU A 96 -8.21 7.56 4.76
CA LEU A 96 -7.87 8.95 4.44
C LEU A 96 -8.22 9.27 2.99
N PRO A 97 -9.29 10.01 2.72
CA PRO A 97 -9.60 10.44 1.36
C PRO A 97 -8.54 11.41 0.84
N ALA A 98 -8.24 11.35 -0.45
CA ALA A 98 -7.29 12.26 -1.10
C ALA A 98 -7.76 12.67 -2.50
N PRO A 99 -7.61 13.94 -2.89
CA PRO A 99 -7.82 14.39 -4.26
C PRO A 99 -6.58 14.05 -5.11
N SER A 100 -6.35 12.77 -5.34
CA SER A 100 -5.20 12.24 -6.06
C SER A 100 -5.63 11.20 -7.09
N PHE A 101 -4.73 10.81 -7.99
CA PHE A 101 -4.97 9.77 -8.99
C PHE A 101 -5.20 8.35 -8.40
N ILE A 102 -4.98 8.17 -7.07
CA ILE A 102 -5.32 6.96 -6.31
C ILE A 102 -6.62 7.15 -5.54
N GLY A 103 -6.94 8.39 -5.15
CA GLY A 103 -8.13 8.74 -4.39
C GLY A 103 -7.99 8.57 -2.87
N THR A 104 -6.85 8.11 -2.36
CA THR A 104 -6.62 7.93 -0.93
C THR A 104 -5.14 8.10 -0.57
N PHE A 105 -4.88 8.52 0.67
CA PHE A 105 -3.56 8.44 1.31
C PHE A 105 -3.36 7.13 2.07
N GLY A 106 -4.28 6.18 1.97
CA GLY A 106 -4.26 4.90 2.68
C GLY A 106 -5.22 4.85 3.86
N ALA A 107 -4.97 3.89 4.73
CA ALA A 107 -5.69 3.71 5.99
C ALA A 107 -4.69 3.51 7.13
N PHE A 108 -5.11 3.71 8.37
CA PHE A 108 -4.32 3.41 9.55
C PHE A 108 -5.21 3.15 10.77
N ILE A 109 -4.70 2.37 11.72
CA ILE A 109 -5.28 2.25 13.07
C ILE A 109 -4.45 3.07 14.06
N ARG A 110 -5.10 3.54 15.14
CA ARG A 110 -4.40 4.20 16.23
C ARG A 110 -4.32 3.28 17.44
N ILE A 111 -3.14 2.78 17.74
CA ILE A 111 -2.87 2.00 18.97
C ILE A 111 -2.65 3.03 20.10
N ARG A 112 -3.47 2.91 21.17
CA ARG A 112 -3.44 3.82 22.32
C ARG A 112 -2.71 3.21 23.51
N SER A 113 -2.55 1.88 23.53
CA SER A 113 -1.84 1.16 24.56
C SER A 113 -0.34 1.10 24.29
N ILE A 114 0.46 1.04 25.36
CA ILE A 114 1.88 0.74 25.23
C ILE A 114 2.02 -0.77 25.03
N ILE A 115 2.83 -1.17 24.07
CA ILE A 115 3.18 -2.57 23.82
C ILE A 115 4.44 -2.88 24.63
N TYR A 116 4.37 -3.87 25.53
CA TYR A 116 5.46 -4.22 26.45
C TYR A 116 6.29 -5.42 25.96
N SER A 117 5.73 -6.25 25.08
CA SER A 117 6.38 -7.45 24.54
C SER A 117 6.83 -7.25 23.09
N ARG A 118 8.05 -7.68 22.79
CA ARG A 118 8.57 -7.71 21.40
C ARG A 118 7.80 -8.71 20.54
N SER A 119 7.31 -9.79 21.13
CA SER A 119 6.48 -10.78 20.46
C SER A 119 5.13 -10.21 20.03
N ASP A 120 4.47 -9.46 20.93
CA ASP A 120 3.19 -8.81 20.61
C ASP A 120 3.38 -7.73 19.54
N LEU A 121 4.44 -6.92 19.68
CA LEU A 121 4.80 -5.92 18.66
C LEU A 121 5.01 -6.56 17.28
N PHE A 122 5.71 -7.70 17.25
CA PHE A 122 5.96 -8.44 16.02
C PHE A 122 4.65 -8.93 15.39
N ASP A 123 3.81 -9.60 16.18
CA ASP A 123 2.56 -10.20 15.69
C ASP A 123 1.62 -9.11 15.18
N VAL A 124 1.50 -7.98 15.88
CA VAL A 124 0.76 -6.81 15.40
C VAL A 124 1.37 -6.29 14.10
N GLY A 125 2.69 -6.09 14.05
CA GLY A 125 3.36 -5.48 12.90
C GLY A 125 3.31 -6.33 11.62
N VAL A 126 3.38 -7.67 11.74
CA VAL A 126 3.36 -8.57 10.57
C VAL A 126 1.96 -8.88 10.07
N ALA A 127 0.95 -8.78 10.93
CA ALA A 127 -0.42 -9.22 10.62
C ALA A 127 -1.06 -8.41 9.49
N GLY A 128 -0.88 -7.08 9.50
CA GLY A 128 -1.42 -6.20 8.46
C GLY A 128 -0.91 -6.54 7.06
N PRO A 129 0.40 -6.46 6.82
CA PRO A 129 0.97 -6.79 5.51
C PRO A 129 0.59 -8.20 5.01
N MET A 130 0.58 -9.21 5.88
CA MET A 130 0.21 -10.57 5.50
C MET A 130 -1.28 -10.70 5.15
N ALA A 131 -2.17 -10.10 5.94
CA ALA A 131 -3.60 -10.12 5.68
C ALA A 131 -3.96 -9.35 4.41
N GLY A 132 -3.41 -8.14 4.23
CA GLY A 132 -3.60 -7.34 3.03
C GLY A 132 -3.12 -8.06 1.77
N PHE A 133 -1.92 -8.69 1.83
CA PHE A 133 -1.37 -9.44 0.71
C PHE A 133 -2.20 -10.68 0.36
N ALA A 134 -2.71 -11.40 1.37
CA ALA A 134 -3.55 -12.57 1.13
C ALA A 134 -4.83 -12.25 0.32
N VAL A 135 -5.41 -11.06 0.51
CA VAL A 135 -6.55 -10.58 -0.28
C VAL A 135 -6.11 -9.98 -1.60
N LEU A 136 -4.97 -9.29 -1.63
CA LEU A 136 -4.42 -8.69 -2.83
C LEU A 136 -4.17 -9.73 -3.93
N VAL A 137 -3.61 -10.91 -3.59
CA VAL A 137 -3.26 -11.95 -4.56
C VAL A 137 -4.45 -12.37 -5.43
N PRO A 138 -5.59 -12.85 -4.90
CA PRO A 138 -6.73 -13.20 -5.74
C PRO A 138 -7.28 -12.02 -6.53
N CYS A 139 -7.31 -10.80 -5.95
CA CYS A 139 -7.74 -9.60 -6.67
C CYS A 139 -6.82 -9.30 -7.86
N LEU A 140 -5.49 -9.42 -7.68
CA LEU A 140 -4.53 -9.24 -8.76
C LEU A 140 -4.73 -10.25 -9.89
N LEU A 141 -4.88 -11.53 -9.55
CA LEU A 141 -5.07 -12.60 -10.55
C LEU A 141 -6.37 -12.40 -11.34
N VAL A 142 -7.48 -12.09 -10.66
CA VAL A 142 -8.76 -11.76 -11.32
C VAL A 142 -8.61 -10.53 -12.21
N GLY A 143 -7.94 -9.48 -11.70
CA GLY A 143 -7.72 -8.27 -12.48
C GLY A 143 -6.83 -8.50 -13.71
N LEU A 144 -5.77 -9.32 -13.58
CA LEU A 144 -4.91 -9.69 -14.71
C LEU A 144 -5.67 -10.52 -15.75
N TRP A 145 -6.53 -11.44 -15.31
CA TRP A 145 -7.36 -12.22 -16.23
C TRP A 145 -8.25 -11.35 -17.13
N HIS A 146 -8.71 -10.19 -16.64
CA HIS A 146 -9.51 -9.21 -17.37
C HIS A 146 -8.67 -8.11 -18.05
N SER A 147 -7.36 -8.13 -17.90
CA SER A 147 -6.44 -7.19 -18.54
C SER A 147 -6.30 -7.48 -20.05
N ARG A 148 -5.82 -6.49 -20.81
CA ARG A 148 -5.73 -6.58 -22.28
C ARG A 148 -4.29 -6.35 -22.74
N VAL A 149 -3.93 -7.00 -23.83
CA VAL A 149 -2.65 -6.77 -24.51
C VAL A 149 -2.86 -5.68 -25.57
N ILE A 150 -2.16 -4.57 -25.43
CA ILE A 150 -2.21 -3.44 -26.35
C ILE A 150 -0.76 -2.98 -26.60
N PRO A 151 -0.18 -3.31 -27.76
CA PRO A 151 1.23 -2.99 -28.05
C PRO A 151 1.55 -1.50 -27.90
N GLY A 152 2.62 -1.19 -27.16
CA GLY A 152 3.11 0.16 -26.93
C GLY A 152 2.19 1.03 -26.06
N ILE A 153 1.26 0.47 -25.29
CA ILE A 153 0.32 1.25 -24.47
C ILE A 153 1.02 2.11 -23.42
N ALA A 154 2.08 1.59 -22.80
CA ALA A 154 2.79 2.32 -21.75
C ALA A 154 3.55 3.53 -22.30
N GLU A 155 4.01 3.48 -23.54
CA GLU A 155 4.79 4.54 -24.20
C GLU A 155 3.93 5.72 -24.66
N ARG A 156 2.60 5.53 -24.73
CA ARG A 156 1.63 6.56 -25.14
C ARG A 156 1.20 7.46 -23.98
N GLY A 157 1.60 7.14 -22.75
CA GLY A 157 1.23 7.88 -21.54
C GLY A 157 2.38 8.77 -21.06
N ASP A 158 2.03 9.81 -20.31
CA ASP A 158 3.00 10.72 -19.70
C ASP A 158 3.68 10.09 -18.48
N MET A 159 3.10 9.00 -17.96
CA MET A 159 3.60 8.32 -16.77
C MET A 159 3.59 6.80 -16.96
N ILE A 160 4.74 6.20 -16.75
CA ILE A 160 4.95 4.76 -16.77
C ILE A 160 4.96 4.25 -15.33
N PHE A 161 4.12 3.26 -15.04
CA PHE A 161 4.04 2.65 -13.71
C PHE A 161 5.13 1.59 -13.53
N GLY A 162 5.83 1.65 -12.40
CA GLY A 162 6.82 0.65 -12.00
C GLY A 162 6.21 -0.74 -11.87
N GLN A 163 7.04 -1.75 -12.11
CA GLN A 163 6.61 -3.15 -12.11
C GLN A 163 7.28 -3.87 -10.94
N PRO A 164 6.56 -4.16 -9.83
CA PRO A 164 7.10 -4.97 -8.74
C PRO A 164 7.29 -6.41 -9.21
N LEU A 165 8.28 -7.10 -8.63
CA LEU A 165 8.65 -8.46 -9.02
C LEU A 165 7.45 -9.43 -8.97
N PHE A 166 6.58 -9.28 -7.97
CA PHE A 166 5.39 -10.11 -7.84
C PHE A 166 4.42 -9.94 -9.01
N LEU A 167 4.19 -8.68 -9.44
CA LEU A 167 3.34 -8.40 -10.60
C LEU A 167 3.96 -8.98 -11.88
N LEU A 168 5.26 -8.78 -12.09
CA LEU A 168 5.97 -9.34 -13.24
C LEU A 168 5.85 -10.87 -13.31
N ALA A 169 6.01 -11.54 -12.16
CA ALA A 169 5.83 -12.99 -12.08
C ALA A 169 4.40 -13.42 -12.45
N CYS A 170 3.38 -12.74 -11.92
CA CYS A 170 1.98 -13.03 -12.27
C CYS A 170 1.68 -12.75 -13.75
N GLN A 171 2.22 -11.64 -14.30
CA GLN A 171 2.07 -11.31 -15.72
C GLN A 171 2.72 -12.36 -16.64
N SER A 172 3.93 -12.81 -16.31
CA SER A 172 4.61 -13.83 -17.11
C SER A 172 3.92 -15.18 -17.12
N LEU A 173 3.14 -15.50 -16.09
CA LEU A 173 2.33 -16.72 -16.01
C LEU A 173 1.04 -16.61 -16.84
N ILE A 174 0.39 -15.43 -16.86
CA ILE A 174 -0.89 -15.23 -17.54
C ILE A 174 -0.70 -14.79 -18.99
N PHE A 175 0.35 -14.00 -19.27
CA PHE A 175 0.69 -13.46 -20.58
C PHE A 175 2.11 -13.87 -20.99
N PRO A 176 2.38 -15.16 -21.25
CA PRO A 176 3.71 -15.62 -21.62
C PRO A 176 4.18 -14.92 -22.89
N HIS A 177 5.44 -14.48 -22.89
CA HIS A 177 6.11 -13.79 -24.01
C HIS A 177 5.58 -12.39 -24.36
N ILE A 178 4.65 -11.84 -23.58
CA ILE A 178 4.16 -10.46 -23.78
C ILE A 178 4.98 -9.51 -22.89
N PRO A 179 5.55 -8.43 -23.44
CA PRO A 179 6.18 -7.38 -22.64
C PRO A 179 5.18 -6.76 -21.64
N SER A 180 5.61 -6.56 -20.39
CA SER A 180 4.75 -5.95 -19.38
C SER A 180 4.28 -4.54 -19.74
N ALA A 181 5.03 -3.82 -20.58
CA ALA A 181 4.69 -2.50 -21.12
C ALA A 181 3.47 -2.54 -22.06
N ASP A 182 3.18 -3.69 -22.66
CA ASP A 182 2.05 -3.89 -23.58
C ASP A 182 0.78 -4.34 -22.87
N ILE A 183 0.81 -4.54 -21.54
CA ILE A 183 -0.34 -5.02 -20.78
C ILE A 183 -1.10 -3.83 -20.18
N ALA A 184 -2.28 -3.55 -20.73
CA ALA A 184 -3.24 -2.62 -20.15
C ALA A 184 -3.93 -3.27 -18.96
N LEU A 185 -3.56 -2.87 -17.74
CA LEU A 185 -4.12 -3.44 -16.51
C LEU A 185 -5.59 -3.04 -16.33
N HIS A 186 -6.45 -4.03 -16.08
CA HIS A 186 -7.83 -3.80 -15.67
C HIS A 186 -7.89 -2.97 -14.36
N PRO A 187 -8.92 -2.14 -14.11
CA PRO A 187 -9.03 -1.34 -12.86
C PRO A 187 -8.81 -2.14 -11.58
N VAL A 188 -9.29 -3.38 -11.50
CA VAL A 188 -9.05 -4.30 -10.37
C VAL A 188 -7.56 -4.64 -10.20
N ALA A 189 -6.85 -4.95 -11.29
CA ALA A 189 -5.40 -5.18 -11.23
C ALA A 189 -4.62 -3.91 -10.88
N ARG A 190 -5.12 -2.75 -11.31
CA ARG A 190 -4.54 -1.45 -10.95
C ARG A 190 -4.71 -1.16 -9.45
N ALA A 191 -5.86 -1.48 -8.86
CA ALA A 191 -6.09 -1.38 -7.43
C ALA A 191 -5.13 -2.31 -6.65
N ALA A 192 -4.94 -3.55 -7.12
CA ALA A 192 -3.98 -4.48 -6.53
C ALA A 192 -2.53 -3.98 -6.66
N TRP A 193 -2.17 -3.34 -7.78
CA TRP A 193 -0.87 -2.66 -7.94
C TRP A 193 -0.66 -1.57 -6.89
N VAL A 194 -1.69 -0.73 -6.63
CA VAL A 194 -1.64 0.25 -5.53
C VAL A 194 -1.45 -0.45 -4.19
N GLY A 195 -2.11 -1.57 -3.97
CA GLY A 195 -1.95 -2.41 -2.78
C GLY A 195 -0.52 -2.94 -2.61
N LEU A 196 0.14 -3.41 -3.70
CA LEU A 196 1.55 -3.82 -3.68
C LEU A 196 2.46 -2.65 -3.28
N PHE A 197 2.22 -1.47 -3.84
CA PHE A 197 2.97 -0.26 -3.51
C PHE A 197 2.79 0.14 -2.04
N ALA A 198 1.55 0.16 -1.54
CA ALA A 198 1.25 0.45 -0.13
C ALA A 198 1.91 -0.57 0.80
N THR A 199 1.85 -1.87 0.47
CA THR A 199 2.53 -2.93 1.24
C THR A 199 4.04 -2.72 1.29
N ALA A 200 4.66 -2.36 0.16
CA ALA A 200 6.09 -2.05 0.12
C ALA A 200 6.46 -0.84 0.99
N LEU A 201 5.66 0.23 0.96
CA LEU A 201 5.87 1.42 1.81
C LEU A 201 5.75 1.08 3.30
N ASN A 202 4.73 0.31 3.70
CA ASN A 202 4.54 -0.09 5.09
C ASN A 202 5.64 -1.05 5.59
N LEU A 203 6.19 -1.87 4.71
CA LEU A 203 7.30 -2.77 5.03
C LEU A 203 8.68 -2.12 4.95
N LEU A 204 8.78 -0.82 4.64
CA LEU A 204 10.07 -0.12 4.75
C LEU A 204 10.64 -0.28 6.17
N PRO A 205 11.93 -0.63 6.29
CA PRO A 205 12.56 -0.89 7.58
C PRO A 205 12.91 0.42 8.31
N ILE A 206 11.91 1.30 8.55
CA ILE A 206 12.16 2.64 9.09
C ILE A 206 11.09 3.01 10.14
N GLY A 207 11.56 3.44 11.29
CA GLY A 207 10.74 4.09 12.31
C GLY A 207 9.57 3.25 12.82
N GLN A 208 8.38 3.80 12.72
CA GLN A 208 7.12 3.22 13.19
C GLN A 208 6.29 2.58 12.06
N LEU A 209 6.87 2.38 10.88
CA LEU A 209 6.25 1.57 9.83
C LEU A 209 6.28 0.09 10.23
N ASP A 210 5.43 -0.72 9.59
CA ASP A 210 5.33 -2.15 9.93
C ASP A 210 6.68 -2.88 9.82
N GLY A 211 7.46 -2.59 8.76
CA GLY A 211 8.82 -3.11 8.62
C GLY A 211 9.74 -2.68 9.76
N GLY A 212 9.58 -1.45 10.27
CA GLY A 212 10.29 -0.96 11.44
C GLY A 212 9.91 -1.72 12.71
N HIS A 213 8.61 -1.97 12.94
CA HIS A 213 8.13 -2.78 14.06
C HIS A 213 8.66 -4.22 14.00
N ILE A 214 8.59 -4.87 12.83
CA ILE A 214 9.08 -6.23 12.60
C ILE A 214 10.58 -6.34 12.89
N LEU A 215 11.41 -5.41 12.36
CA LEU A 215 12.85 -5.45 12.57
C LEU A 215 13.26 -5.06 13.99
N TYR A 216 12.54 -4.12 14.61
CA TYR A 216 12.77 -3.80 16.01
C TYR A 216 12.43 -5.00 16.93
N ALA A 217 11.32 -5.66 16.69
CA ALA A 217 10.94 -6.86 17.42
C ALA A 217 11.99 -7.98 17.25
N TRP A 218 12.58 -8.13 16.05
CA TRP A 218 13.58 -9.17 15.77
C TRP A 218 14.96 -8.85 16.37
N PHE A 219 15.48 -7.64 16.12
CA PHE A 219 16.87 -7.28 16.45
C PHE A 219 17.01 -6.35 17.66
N GLY A 220 15.91 -5.81 18.19
CA GLY A 220 15.89 -4.94 19.36
C GLY A 220 16.70 -3.65 19.17
N GLU A 221 17.45 -3.29 20.21
CA GLU A 221 18.28 -2.08 20.18
C GLU A 221 19.34 -2.06 19.07
N ARG A 222 19.80 -3.22 18.62
CA ARG A 222 20.79 -3.30 17.52
C ARG A 222 20.21 -2.70 16.23
N TYR A 223 18.94 -2.96 15.97
CA TYR A 223 18.22 -2.32 14.86
C TYR A 223 18.07 -0.82 15.09
N GLN A 224 17.64 -0.40 16.28
CA GLN A 224 17.40 1.01 16.56
C GLN A 224 18.65 1.87 16.37
N ARG A 225 19.84 1.37 16.78
CA ARG A 225 21.13 2.06 16.58
C ARG A 225 21.48 2.21 15.09
N ARG A 226 20.99 1.34 14.22
CA ARG A 226 21.31 1.29 12.79
C ARG A 226 20.15 1.74 11.88
N SER A 227 18.99 2.06 12.43
CA SER A 227 17.79 2.44 11.65
C SER A 227 18.02 3.66 10.74
N TRP A 228 18.95 4.54 11.12
CA TRP A 228 19.35 5.68 10.29
C TRP A 228 19.95 5.25 8.94
N ILE A 229 20.57 4.06 8.85
CA ILE A 229 21.15 3.53 7.60
C ILE A 229 20.04 3.31 6.57
N PHE A 230 18.91 2.72 7.00
CA PHE A 230 17.75 2.50 6.11
C PHE A 230 17.14 3.82 5.64
N LEU A 231 17.10 4.81 6.54
CA LEU A 231 16.66 6.17 6.16
C LEU A 231 17.63 6.80 5.15
N ALA A 232 18.95 6.66 5.38
CA ALA A 232 19.97 7.17 4.46
C ALA A 232 19.92 6.47 3.08
N MET A 233 19.48 5.19 3.01
CA MET A 233 19.31 4.47 1.74
C MET A 233 18.22 5.06 0.85
N LEU A 234 17.26 5.84 1.40
CA LEU A 234 16.27 6.54 0.58
C LEU A 234 16.89 7.68 -0.24
N ILE A 235 18.03 8.22 0.20
CA ILE A 235 18.70 9.32 -0.52
C ILE A 235 19.17 8.86 -1.91
N PRO A 236 19.97 7.78 -2.07
CA PRO A 236 20.33 7.28 -3.40
C PRO A 236 19.13 6.77 -4.20
N LEU A 237 18.06 6.29 -3.56
CA LEU A 237 16.82 5.96 -4.26
C LEU A 237 16.16 7.19 -4.89
N GLY A 238 16.40 8.39 -4.35
CA GLY A 238 15.96 9.65 -4.94
C GLY A 238 16.47 9.92 -6.35
N PHE A 239 17.59 9.31 -6.78
CA PHE A 239 18.06 9.36 -8.19
C PHE A 239 17.17 8.56 -9.14
N PHE A 240 16.50 7.52 -8.65
CA PHE A 240 15.55 6.73 -9.45
C PHE A 240 14.15 7.35 -9.43
N TRP A 241 13.77 7.94 -8.30
CA TRP A 241 12.46 8.57 -8.11
C TRP A 241 12.56 9.63 -7.00
N TRP A 242 12.55 10.90 -7.39
CA TRP A 242 12.77 12.01 -6.46
C TRP A 242 11.84 12.04 -5.22
N PRO A 243 10.57 11.55 -5.27
CA PRO A 243 9.75 11.53 -4.07
C PRO A 243 10.31 10.69 -2.92
N TRP A 244 11.32 9.81 -3.17
CA TRP A 244 12.02 9.15 -2.06
C TRP A 244 12.70 10.14 -1.13
N LEU A 245 13.13 11.30 -1.62
CA LEU A 245 13.69 12.37 -0.78
C LEU A 245 12.63 12.99 0.12
N VAL A 246 11.40 13.15 -0.38
CA VAL A 246 10.25 13.62 0.42
C VAL A 246 9.91 12.58 1.49
N TRP A 247 9.86 11.31 1.13
CA TRP A 247 9.66 10.23 2.10
C TRP A 247 10.75 10.19 3.15
N ALA A 248 12.02 10.37 2.77
CA ALA A 248 13.13 10.45 3.72
C ALA A 248 12.95 11.61 4.70
N ALA A 249 12.54 12.79 4.24
CA ALA A 249 12.27 13.95 5.08
C ALA A 249 11.08 13.71 6.03
N ILE A 250 9.96 13.16 5.52
CA ILE A 250 8.77 12.83 6.33
C ILE A 250 9.13 11.82 7.42
N LEU A 251 9.80 10.73 7.07
CA LEU A 251 10.17 9.67 8.02
C LEU A 251 11.23 10.14 9.01
N PHE A 252 12.14 11.05 8.62
CA PHE A 252 13.06 11.68 9.54
C PHE A 252 12.33 12.54 10.60
N TRP A 253 11.29 13.24 10.19
CA TRP A 253 10.50 14.13 11.06
C TRP A 253 9.50 13.36 11.94
N LEU A 254 8.76 12.41 11.38
CA LEU A 254 7.70 11.65 12.07
C LEU A 254 8.22 10.59 13.03
N GLY A 255 9.50 10.28 13.02
CA GLY A 255 10.06 9.43 14.04
C GLY A 255 10.88 8.26 13.55
N ARG A 256 12.17 8.52 13.37
CA ARG A 256 13.15 7.46 13.14
C ARG A 256 13.39 6.54 14.34
N LYS A 257 12.87 6.89 15.53
CA LYS A 257 13.06 6.11 16.75
C LYS A 257 11.80 5.33 17.08
N HIS A 258 11.97 4.04 17.28
CA HIS A 258 10.94 3.17 17.85
C HIS A 258 10.89 3.41 19.36
N PRO A 259 9.71 3.45 20.02
CA PRO A 259 9.62 3.43 21.47
C PRO A 259 10.38 2.25 22.06
N TYR A 260 11.09 2.46 23.15
CA TYR A 260 11.87 1.41 23.81
C TYR A 260 10.92 0.38 24.47
N ILE A 261 11.18 -0.90 24.24
CA ILE A 261 10.47 -2.01 24.89
C ILE A 261 11.46 -2.72 25.79
N HIS A 262 11.11 -2.81 27.08
CA HIS A 262 11.92 -3.45 28.13
C HIS A 262 11.93 -4.98 28.08
N ASP A 263 11.60 -5.57 26.96
CA ASP A 263 11.59 -7.03 26.77
C ASP A 263 12.91 -7.47 26.14
N GLU A 264 13.68 -8.29 26.86
CA GLU A 264 14.97 -8.82 26.41
C GLU A 264 14.80 -10.16 25.65
N GLU A 265 13.62 -10.76 25.70
CA GLU A 265 13.35 -12.03 25.00
C GLU A 265 13.34 -11.80 23.48
N GLY A 266 14.10 -12.64 22.78
CA GLY A 266 14.11 -12.64 21.34
C GLY A 266 12.88 -13.33 20.76
N LEU A 267 12.63 -13.13 19.46
CA LEU A 267 11.56 -13.84 18.77
C LEU A 267 11.81 -15.35 18.71
N ASP A 268 10.76 -16.14 18.95
CA ASP A 268 10.79 -17.59 18.76
C ASP A 268 11.00 -17.96 17.28
N ARG A 269 11.33 -19.24 17.00
CA ARG A 269 11.63 -19.72 15.64
C ARG A 269 10.46 -19.58 14.67
N ARG A 270 9.22 -19.61 15.15
CA ARG A 270 8.03 -19.44 14.31
C ARG A 270 7.93 -17.99 13.84
N ARG A 271 8.07 -17.03 14.75
CA ARG A 271 8.05 -15.61 14.43
C ARG A 271 9.23 -15.19 13.54
N GLN A 272 10.42 -15.79 13.77
CA GLN A 272 11.56 -15.54 12.86
C GLN A 272 11.27 -15.97 11.42
N ARG A 273 10.57 -17.10 11.21
CA ARG A 273 10.13 -17.51 9.84
C ARG A 273 9.16 -16.51 9.22
N TRP A 274 8.22 -15.98 10.00
CA TRP A 274 7.32 -14.95 9.52
C TRP A 274 8.04 -13.62 9.26
N ALA A 275 9.09 -13.28 10.02
CA ALA A 275 9.92 -12.12 9.75
C ALA A 275 10.66 -12.27 8.41
N ILE A 276 11.20 -13.46 8.11
CA ILE A 276 11.80 -13.75 6.80
C ILE A 276 10.75 -13.63 5.68
N ALA A 277 9.53 -14.16 5.89
CA ALA A 277 8.44 -14.02 4.93
C ALA A 277 8.08 -12.54 4.67
N ALA A 278 8.08 -11.70 5.71
CA ALA A 278 7.85 -10.26 5.56
C ALA A 278 8.97 -9.56 4.76
N VAL A 279 10.23 -9.96 4.95
CA VAL A 279 11.35 -9.45 4.15
C VAL A 279 11.22 -9.87 2.69
N ILE A 280 10.85 -11.13 2.43
CA ILE A 280 10.59 -11.61 1.07
C ILE A 280 9.43 -10.82 0.45
N LEU A 281 8.34 -10.63 1.21
CA LEU A 281 7.19 -9.84 0.76
C LEU A 281 7.60 -8.41 0.41
N PHE A 282 8.43 -7.76 1.23
CA PHE A 282 9.00 -6.45 0.92
C PHE A 282 9.73 -6.46 -0.42
N ILE A 283 10.65 -7.41 -0.63
CA ILE A 283 11.47 -7.48 -1.84
C ILE A 283 10.61 -7.65 -3.10
N ILE A 284 9.60 -8.53 -3.06
CA ILE A 284 8.75 -8.80 -4.23
C ILE A 284 7.74 -7.69 -4.53
N CYS A 285 7.40 -6.86 -3.52
CA CYS A 285 6.50 -5.70 -3.67
C CYS A 285 7.25 -4.40 -3.98
N PHE A 286 8.53 -4.31 -3.64
CA PHE A 286 9.29 -3.06 -3.71
C PHE A 286 9.58 -2.62 -5.14
N MET A 287 9.43 -1.31 -5.38
CA MET A 287 9.71 -0.65 -6.65
C MET A 287 10.63 0.54 -6.40
N PRO A 288 11.88 0.53 -6.91
CA PRO A 288 12.79 1.68 -6.79
C PRO A 288 12.23 2.95 -7.44
N ALA A 289 11.49 2.81 -8.53
CA ALA A 289 10.79 3.89 -9.23
C ALA A 289 9.34 3.49 -9.48
N PRO A 290 8.40 3.79 -8.54
CA PRO A 290 6.99 3.47 -8.70
C PRO A 290 6.35 4.17 -9.90
N PHE A 291 6.85 5.36 -10.25
CA PHE A 291 6.41 6.16 -11.39
C PHE A 291 7.62 6.75 -12.11
N ARG A 292 7.59 6.73 -13.43
CA ARG A 292 8.56 7.41 -14.30
C ARG A 292 7.79 8.24 -15.31
N TYR A 293 8.31 9.43 -15.64
CA TYR A 293 7.81 10.19 -16.78
C TYR A 293 8.33 9.55 -18.06
N SER A 294 7.49 9.47 -19.10
CA SER A 294 7.94 9.15 -20.45
C SER A 294 8.73 10.35 -20.97
N GLU A 295 9.93 10.12 -21.47
CA GLU A 295 10.76 11.13 -22.14
C GLU A 295 10.15 11.53 -23.49
#